data_a1ad03cf645a9b200c25a3157c7853f9
#
_entry.id   a1ad03cf645a9b200c25a3157c7853f9
#
_cell.length_a   1.000
_cell.length_b   1.000
_cell.length_c   1.000
_cell.angle_alpha   90.00
_cell.angle_beta   90.00
_cell.angle_gamma   90.00
#
_symmetry.space_group_name_H-M   'P 1'
#
loop_
_entity.id
_entity.type
_entity.pdbx_description
1 polymer ?
#
loop_
_entity_poly.entity_id
_entity_poly.type
_entity_poly.pdbx_seq_one_letter_code
_entity_poly.pdbx_strand_id
1 'polypeptide(L)'
;MAAYSFADPYLSKLDGFQVDIDQAHERADIILNRAPYNVVSMPQRDQFRLVFETLDQDDRVRVIVVRAVGEHFSSGGDIGGFMQATPETVSKLAWNIASPARCAKPVIVANRGYCFGVGFEL
;
A
#
# COMPACT_ATOMS: atom_id res chain seq x y z
N MET A 1 -14.82 10.82 -2.55
CA MET A 1 -13.36 10.87 -2.36
C MET A 1 -12.67 11.35 -3.63
N ALA A 2 -11.53 11.97 -3.50
CA ALA A 2 -10.73 12.46 -4.61
C ALA A 2 -9.37 11.75 -4.61
N ALA A 3 -8.73 11.67 -5.80
CA ALA A 3 -7.39 11.12 -5.90
C ALA A 3 -6.41 11.97 -5.08
N TYR A 4 -5.52 11.31 -4.35
CA TYR A 4 -4.48 12.00 -3.60
C TYR A 4 -3.37 12.44 -4.54
N SER A 5 -2.90 13.67 -4.38
CA SER A 5 -1.83 14.24 -5.20
C SER A 5 -0.50 14.20 -4.45
N PHE A 6 0.46 13.45 -4.99
CA PHE A 6 1.80 13.33 -4.44
C PHE A 6 2.75 14.33 -5.08
N ALA A 7 3.60 14.96 -4.26
CA ALA A 7 4.65 15.84 -4.76
C ALA A 7 5.81 15.06 -5.37
N ASP A 8 6.08 13.84 -4.90
CA ASP A 8 7.15 12.99 -5.41
C ASP A 8 6.77 12.43 -6.80
N PRO A 9 7.56 12.71 -7.87
CA PRO A 9 7.28 12.18 -9.21
C PRO A 9 7.22 10.64 -9.29
N TYR A 10 7.96 9.95 -8.43
CA TYR A 10 7.94 8.48 -8.36
C TYR A 10 6.55 7.95 -7.96
N LEU A 11 5.76 8.74 -7.24
CA LEU A 11 4.42 8.40 -6.81
C LEU A 11 3.33 8.94 -7.75
N SER A 12 3.72 9.52 -8.89
CA SER A 12 2.75 10.00 -9.88
C SER A 12 2.00 8.86 -10.56
N LYS A 13 2.61 7.67 -10.60
CA LYS A 13 2.00 6.45 -11.10
C LYS A 13 2.27 5.31 -10.12
N LEU A 14 1.23 4.93 -9.40
CA LEU A 14 1.31 3.86 -8.42
C LEU A 14 1.11 2.49 -9.08
N ASP A 15 1.88 1.50 -8.65
CA ASP A 15 1.87 0.18 -9.24
C ASP A 15 0.88 -0.74 -8.51
N GLY A 16 -0.27 -0.99 -9.11
CA GLY A 16 -1.27 -1.92 -8.62
C GLY A 16 -2.09 -1.42 -7.43
N PHE A 17 -2.08 -0.12 -7.17
CA PHE A 17 -2.93 0.49 -6.15
C PHE A 17 -3.14 1.97 -6.44
N GLN A 18 -4.09 2.56 -5.74
CA GLN A 18 -4.38 3.99 -5.80
C GLN A 18 -4.57 4.54 -4.39
N VAL A 19 -4.49 5.85 -4.24
CA VAL A 19 -4.71 6.53 -2.98
C VAL A 19 -5.75 7.62 -3.19
N ASP A 20 -6.82 7.54 -2.43
CA ASP A 20 -7.90 8.54 -2.43
C ASP A 20 -7.95 9.23 -1.08
N ILE A 21 -8.37 10.49 -1.07
CA ILE A 21 -8.54 11.26 0.16
C ILE A 21 -10.00 11.72 0.29
N ASP A 22 -10.55 11.53 1.48
CA ASP A 22 -11.81 12.11 1.90
C ASP A 22 -11.50 13.21 2.93
N GLN A 23 -11.39 14.45 2.44
CA GLN A 23 -11.01 15.58 3.30
C GLN A 23 -12.06 15.88 4.35
N ALA A 24 -13.34 15.67 4.04
CA ALA A 24 -14.42 15.95 4.99
C ALA A 24 -14.35 15.03 6.22
N HIS A 25 -13.88 13.78 6.03
CA HIS A 25 -13.72 12.80 7.10
C HIS A 25 -12.26 12.62 7.52
N GLU A 26 -11.35 13.39 6.97
CA GLU A 26 -9.91 13.35 7.28
C GLU A 26 -9.32 11.95 7.14
N ARG A 27 -9.77 11.21 6.09
CA ARG A 27 -9.39 9.82 5.84
C ARG A 27 -8.69 9.67 4.50
N ALA A 28 -7.61 8.90 4.45
CA ALA A 28 -7.00 8.46 3.23
C ALA A 28 -7.21 6.95 3.05
N ASP A 29 -7.61 6.54 1.85
CA ASP A 29 -7.77 5.13 1.50
C ASP A 29 -6.66 4.71 0.54
N ILE A 30 -5.94 3.67 0.89
CA ILE A 30 -5.02 2.96 0.01
C ILE A 30 -5.79 1.77 -0.55
N ILE A 31 -5.98 1.73 -1.87
CA ILE A 31 -6.87 0.77 -2.52
C ILE A 31 -6.07 -0.10 -3.47
N LEU A 32 -5.90 -1.38 -3.11
CA LEU A 32 -5.26 -2.35 -4.01
C LEU A 32 -6.17 -2.58 -5.21
N ASN A 33 -5.64 -2.41 -6.42
CA ASN A 33 -6.46 -2.43 -7.64
C ASN A 33 -5.87 -3.26 -8.78
N ARG A 34 -5.16 -4.34 -8.46
CA ARG A 34 -4.69 -5.34 -9.43
C ARG A 34 -5.52 -6.61 -9.31
N ALA A 35 -6.84 -6.47 -9.53
CA ALA A 35 -7.76 -7.62 -9.49
C ALA A 35 -7.34 -8.70 -10.49
N PRO A 36 -7.70 -9.99 -10.29
CA PRO A 36 -8.56 -10.47 -9.21
C PRO A 36 -7.87 -10.71 -7.88
N TYR A 37 -6.55 -10.93 -7.86
CA TYR A 37 -5.87 -11.41 -6.66
C TYR A 37 -5.02 -10.35 -5.95
N ASN A 38 -4.91 -9.15 -6.51
CA ASN A 38 -4.15 -8.05 -5.93
C ASN A 38 -2.73 -8.46 -5.50
N VAL A 39 -2.02 -9.12 -6.42
CA VAL A 39 -0.63 -9.54 -6.21
C VAL A 39 0.23 -8.30 -5.95
N VAL A 40 1.10 -8.40 -4.95
CA VAL A 40 1.98 -7.28 -4.55
C VAL A 40 3.32 -7.40 -5.24
N SER A 41 3.64 -6.44 -6.12
CA SER A 41 4.92 -6.39 -6.83
C SER A 41 6.04 -5.83 -5.95
N MET A 42 7.28 -5.98 -6.41
CA MET A 42 8.44 -5.39 -5.73
C MET A 42 8.39 -3.86 -5.71
N PRO A 43 8.13 -3.17 -6.83
CA PRO A 43 8.00 -1.70 -6.82
C PRO A 43 6.86 -1.21 -5.92
N GLN A 44 5.76 -1.95 -5.87
CA GLN A 44 4.61 -1.61 -5.04
C GLN A 44 4.98 -1.53 -3.55
N ARG A 45 5.82 -2.43 -3.08
CA ARG A 45 6.27 -2.43 -1.68
C ARG A 45 7.04 -1.17 -1.32
N ASP A 46 7.90 -0.72 -2.21
CA ASP A 46 8.66 0.52 -2.02
C ASP A 46 7.73 1.74 -2.03
N GLN A 47 6.78 1.75 -2.96
CA GLN A 47 5.78 2.81 -3.05
C GLN A 47 4.87 2.82 -1.81
N PHE A 48 4.50 1.67 -1.25
CA PHE A 48 3.73 1.61 0.00
C PHE A 48 4.43 2.38 1.11
N ARG A 49 5.72 2.12 1.33
CA ARG A 49 6.48 2.83 2.37
C ARG A 49 6.41 4.33 2.17
N LEU A 50 6.69 4.81 0.96
CA LEU A 50 6.67 6.24 0.66
C LEU A 50 5.28 6.85 0.83
N VAL A 51 4.24 6.13 0.44
CA VAL A 51 2.85 6.56 0.62
C VAL A 51 2.49 6.65 2.10
N PHE A 52 2.79 5.64 2.90
CA PHE A 52 2.51 5.68 4.33
C PHE A 52 3.26 6.81 5.02
N GLU A 53 4.53 7.03 4.68
CA GLU A 53 5.31 8.14 5.22
C GLU A 53 4.71 9.50 4.86
N THR A 54 4.25 9.65 3.62
CA THR A 54 3.62 10.89 3.14
C THR A 54 2.31 11.14 3.86
N LEU A 55 1.44 10.15 3.95
CA LEU A 55 0.14 10.27 4.60
C LEU A 55 0.29 10.52 6.10
N ASP A 56 1.30 9.92 6.72
CA ASP A 56 1.56 10.11 8.15
C ASP A 56 1.94 11.54 8.49
N GLN A 57 2.50 12.29 7.54
CA GLN A 57 2.89 13.68 7.70
C GLN A 57 1.83 14.68 7.21
N ASP A 58 0.76 14.22 6.57
CA ASP A 58 -0.26 15.11 6.02
C ASP A 58 -1.32 15.44 7.06
N ASP A 59 -1.40 16.72 7.46
CA ASP A 59 -2.33 17.20 8.49
C ASP A 59 -3.81 17.04 8.10
N ARG A 60 -4.11 16.85 6.82
CA ARG A 60 -5.48 16.59 6.33
C ARG A 60 -5.94 15.16 6.59
N VAL A 61 -5.02 14.28 6.97
CA VAL A 61 -5.27 12.84 7.17
C VAL A 61 -5.10 12.51 8.65
N ARG A 62 -6.14 11.92 9.24
CA ARG A 62 -6.11 11.45 10.63
C ARG A 62 -6.19 9.94 10.76
N VAL A 63 -6.61 9.26 9.70
CA VAL A 63 -6.71 7.79 9.65
C VAL A 63 -6.42 7.31 8.25
N ILE A 64 -5.77 6.16 8.14
CA ILE A 64 -5.46 5.51 6.87
C ILE A 64 -6.20 4.17 6.84
N VAL A 65 -6.95 3.93 5.76
CA VAL A 65 -7.64 2.66 5.53
C VAL A 65 -6.99 1.97 4.34
N VAL A 66 -6.61 0.70 4.51
CA VAL A 66 -6.10 -0.13 3.41
C VAL A 66 -7.19 -1.11 3.03
N ARG A 67 -7.62 -1.08 1.77
CA ARG A 67 -8.66 -1.96 1.24
C ARG A 67 -8.33 -2.37 -0.19
N ALA A 68 -9.15 -3.20 -0.79
CA ALA A 68 -8.90 -3.72 -2.12
C ALA A 68 -10.17 -3.75 -2.96
N VAL A 69 -10.02 -3.70 -4.29
CA VAL A 69 -11.10 -3.97 -5.22
C VAL A 69 -11.30 -5.48 -5.38
N GLY A 70 -12.50 -5.88 -5.76
CA GLY A 70 -12.82 -7.28 -6.06
C GLY A 70 -13.07 -8.13 -4.81
N GLU A 71 -12.94 -9.44 -4.96
CA GLU A 71 -13.32 -10.41 -3.94
C GLU A 71 -12.22 -10.68 -2.91
N HIS A 72 -10.96 -10.39 -3.25
CA HIS A 72 -9.80 -10.77 -2.44
C HIS A 72 -8.97 -9.54 -2.08
N PHE A 73 -8.49 -9.51 -0.84
CA PHE A 73 -7.57 -8.47 -0.42
C PHE A 73 -6.23 -8.61 -1.15
N SER A 74 -5.52 -9.70 -0.95
CA SER A 74 -4.30 -10.00 -1.69
C SER A 74 -3.91 -11.46 -1.53
N SER A 75 -3.51 -12.11 -2.62
CA SER A 75 -2.98 -13.49 -2.59
C SER A 75 -1.50 -13.55 -2.24
N GLY A 76 -0.83 -12.40 -2.09
CA GLY A 76 0.57 -12.35 -1.71
C GLY A 76 1.47 -11.71 -2.75
N GLY A 77 2.77 -11.96 -2.65
CA GLY A 77 3.77 -11.33 -3.49
C GLY A 77 3.85 -11.90 -4.90
N ASP A 78 4.40 -11.09 -5.81
CA ASP A 78 4.72 -11.50 -7.16
C ASP A 78 5.99 -12.37 -7.14
N ILE A 79 5.81 -13.67 -7.30
CA ILE A 79 6.91 -14.64 -7.26
C ILE A 79 7.93 -14.38 -8.39
N GLY A 80 7.45 -14.06 -9.59
CA GLY A 80 8.32 -13.77 -10.73
C GLY A 80 9.21 -12.56 -10.48
N GLY A 81 8.64 -11.49 -9.95
CA GLY A 81 9.40 -10.29 -9.58
C GLY A 81 10.39 -10.55 -8.45
N PHE A 82 9.98 -11.34 -7.46
CA PHE A 82 10.86 -11.73 -6.35
C PHE A 82 12.07 -12.52 -6.83
N MET A 83 11.88 -13.42 -7.77
CA MET A 83 12.98 -14.25 -8.34
C MET A 83 14.02 -13.40 -9.09
N GLN A 84 13.65 -12.22 -9.55
CA GLN A 84 14.54 -11.30 -10.25
C GLN A 84 15.11 -10.20 -9.34
N ALA A 85 14.74 -10.20 -8.06
CA ALA A 85 15.16 -9.18 -7.12
C ALA A 85 16.64 -9.32 -6.75
N THR A 86 17.30 -8.17 -6.53
CA THR A 86 18.66 -8.14 -6.03
C THR A 86 18.69 -8.35 -4.51
N PRO A 87 19.85 -8.76 -3.93
CA PRO A 87 19.99 -8.83 -2.47
C PRO A 87 19.66 -7.51 -1.76
N GLU A 88 20.01 -6.38 -2.37
CA GLU A 88 19.69 -5.06 -1.82
C GLU A 88 18.19 -4.83 -1.74
N THR A 89 17.47 -5.16 -2.81
CA THR A 89 16.00 -5.02 -2.84
C THR A 89 15.35 -5.93 -1.83
N VAL A 90 15.79 -7.18 -1.73
CA VAL A 90 15.27 -8.15 -0.77
C VAL A 90 15.48 -7.68 0.67
N SER A 91 16.63 -7.08 0.97
CA SER A 91 16.94 -6.62 2.32
C SER A 91 16.00 -5.51 2.82
N LYS A 92 15.33 -4.81 1.90
CA LYS A 92 14.39 -3.73 2.23
C LYS A 92 12.95 -4.19 2.40
N LEU A 93 12.62 -5.44 2.08
CA LEU A 93 11.24 -5.92 2.05
C LEU A 93 10.55 -5.77 3.40
N ALA A 94 11.18 -6.23 4.46
CA ALA A 94 10.60 -6.15 5.80
C ALA A 94 10.39 -4.69 6.22
N TRP A 95 11.34 -3.82 5.94
CA TRP A 95 11.23 -2.40 6.25
C TRP A 95 10.07 -1.75 5.51
N ASN A 96 9.92 -2.02 4.21
CA ASN A 96 8.86 -1.45 3.38
C ASN A 96 7.48 -1.92 3.85
N ILE A 97 7.32 -3.22 4.09
CA ILE A 97 6.03 -3.81 4.49
C ILE A 97 5.65 -3.44 5.93
N ALA A 98 6.61 -3.21 6.80
CA ALA A 98 6.35 -2.78 8.17
C ALA A 98 6.01 -1.28 8.29
N SER A 99 5.98 -0.53 7.19
CA SER A 99 5.71 0.90 7.23
C SER A 99 4.38 1.29 7.91
N PRO A 100 3.26 0.53 7.76
CA PRO A 100 2.05 0.86 8.51
C PRO A 100 2.25 0.85 10.02
N ALA A 101 3.04 -0.08 10.53
CA ALA A 101 3.31 -0.20 11.96
C ALA A 101 4.13 0.98 12.52
N ARG A 102 4.84 1.70 11.66
CA ARG A 102 5.63 2.87 12.05
C ARG A 102 4.83 4.17 12.00
N CYS A 103 3.62 4.16 11.44
CA CYS A 103 2.77 5.35 11.40
C CYS A 103 2.33 5.76 12.80
N ALA A 104 2.30 7.06 13.08
CA ALA A 104 1.71 7.63 14.28
C ALA A 104 0.18 7.60 14.21
N LYS A 105 -0.38 7.66 13.00
CA LYS A 105 -1.81 7.62 12.74
C LYS A 105 -2.33 6.18 12.75
N PRO A 106 -3.59 5.95 13.14
CA PRO A 106 -4.21 4.64 13.02
C PRO A 106 -4.25 4.18 11.56
N VAL A 107 -3.88 2.92 11.34
CA VAL A 107 -4.00 2.25 10.05
C VAL A 107 -4.95 1.06 10.22
N ILE A 108 -6.03 1.06 9.43
CA ILE A 108 -7.07 0.03 9.48
C ILE A 108 -7.02 -0.74 8.17
N VAL A 109 -6.90 -2.06 8.25
CA VAL A 109 -6.93 -2.94 7.08
C VAL A 109 -8.31 -3.59 7.00
N ALA A 110 -9.03 -3.31 5.92
CA ALA A 110 -10.33 -3.92 5.62
C ALA A 110 -10.10 -5.07 4.63
N ASN A 111 -9.82 -6.26 5.15
CA ASN A 111 -9.54 -7.43 4.32
C ASN A 111 -10.79 -8.30 4.12
N ARG A 112 -10.77 -9.09 3.05
CA ARG A 112 -11.76 -10.13 2.74
C ARG A 112 -11.17 -11.11 1.74
N GLY A 113 -11.76 -12.31 1.63
CA GLY A 113 -11.26 -13.33 0.72
C GLY A 113 -9.82 -13.73 1.04
N TYR A 114 -9.01 -13.88 0.01
CA TYR A 114 -7.60 -14.22 0.19
C TYR A 114 -6.83 -13.09 0.84
N CYS A 115 -6.08 -13.45 1.87
CA CYS A 115 -5.20 -12.54 2.59
C CYS A 115 -3.96 -13.34 3.02
N PHE A 116 -3.03 -13.54 2.07
CA PHE A 116 -1.91 -14.48 2.21
C PHE A 116 -0.56 -13.78 2.06
N GLY A 117 0.47 -14.38 2.65
CA GLY A 117 1.85 -13.93 2.52
C GLY A 117 1.98 -12.45 2.86
N VAL A 118 2.59 -11.66 1.97
CA VAL A 118 2.75 -10.22 2.18
C VAL A 118 1.41 -9.50 2.29
N GLY A 119 0.33 -10.03 1.71
CA GLY A 119 -1.01 -9.49 1.89
C GLY A 119 -1.47 -9.56 3.34
N PHE A 120 -1.07 -10.58 4.09
CA PHE A 120 -1.35 -10.71 5.51
C PHE A 120 -0.36 -9.91 6.37
N GLU A 121 0.88 -9.80 5.93
CA GLU A 121 1.93 -9.08 6.66
C GLU A 121 1.76 -7.56 6.63
N LEU A 122 1.11 -7.05 5.59
CA LEU A 122 0.84 -5.62 5.42
C LEU A 122 -0.17 -5.15 6.48
#